data_56d4b927f2582762138b8ab612a2b7da
#
_entry.id   56d4b927f2582762138b8ab612a2b7da
#
_cell.length_a   1.000
_cell.length_b   1.000
_cell.length_c   1.000
_cell.angle_alpha   90.00
_cell.angle_beta   90.00
_cell.angle_gamma   90.00
#
_symmetry.space_group_name_H-M   'P 1'
#
loop_
_entity.id
_entity.type
_entity.pdbx_description
1 polymer ?
#
loop_
_entity_poly.entity_id
_entity_poly.type
_entity_poly.pdbx_seq_one_letter_code
_entity_poly.pdbx_strand_id
1 'polypeptide(L)'
;MLRRLASLFAAAPLVALQALSNPAVSQERWLAGFYPGWEYEFYPPELIDFSSLTHVVMFSVVPENDGSLDTSFFMDSMTGPRVAQEVVMRAHAAGRKALLAVGGGGLVDRMREASNDANRQRFVTNLVDLVRRWNYDGLDIDWEPIESMDQANLTALAKALRDQMPDKLLTIDLSWKNSNSSIENQEARFLMQIEPIFDRLNVMTYDMADNWEGWLSWHNSPLYGDSNSTPTSVASSIKAYIQVGIPAGKLGLGVAFYGSCWNTPVSAPRQAAGTAQVIAGDQDMSYKNIMTYYYDPNYAEYDTTAQAPYLSPSKAIGPFGCTFVSYEDERSIAAKGQFARQNGLGGAIIWSLGEGYMPTATNPSGLLHATRNAILD
;
A
#
# COMPACT_ATOMS: atom_id res chain seq x y z
N MET A 1 -14.94 67.93 -59.00
CA MET A 1 -15.00 66.49 -59.37
C MET A 1 -14.22 65.68 -58.29
N LEU A 2 -14.91 65.17 -57.26
CA LEU A 2 -14.35 64.34 -56.20
C LEU A 2 -14.77 62.89 -56.40
N ARG A 3 -13.81 62.00 -56.66
CA ARG A 3 -14.02 60.54 -56.68
C ARG A 3 -13.89 60.02 -55.28
N ARG A 4 -14.95 59.38 -54.78
CA ARG A 4 -14.94 58.59 -53.52
C ARG A 4 -14.40 57.20 -53.83
N LEU A 5 -13.34 56.81 -53.11
CA LEU A 5 -12.84 55.45 -53.07
C LEU A 5 -13.63 54.69 -51.96
N ALA A 6 -14.29 53.61 -52.34
CA ALA A 6 -14.96 52.71 -51.43
C ALA A 6 -13.97 51.61 -51.06
N SER A 7 -13.67 51.50 -49.78
CA SER A 7 -12.84 50.41 -49.22
C SER A 7 -13.73 49.21 -48.92
N LEU A 8 -13.49 48.09 -49.58
CA LEU A 8 -14.08 46.77 -49.28
C LEU A 8 -13.27 46.11 -48.15
N PHE A 9 -13.88 46.00 -47.01
CA PHE A 9 -13.35 45.10 -45.92
C PHE A 9 -13.86 43.70 -46.21
N ALA A 10 -12.93 42.77 -46.49
CA ALA A 10 -13.21 41.33 -46.55
C ALA A 10 -13.17 40.78 -45.14
N ALA A 11 -14.29 40.28 -44.62
CA ALA A 11 -14.35 39.55 -43.35
C ALA A 11 -13.87 38.12 -43.58
N ALA A 12 -12.77 37.72 -42.92
CA ALA A 12 -12.34 36.35 -42.87
C ALA A 12 -13.20 35.57 -41.86
N PRO A 13 -13.62 34.34 -42.16
CA PRO A 13 -14.38 33.53 -41.21
C PRO A 13 -13.47 33.02 -40.08
N LEU A 14 -13.85 33.31 -38.86
CA LEU A 14 -13.25 32.72 -37.66
C LEU A 14 -13.65 31.24 -37.61
N VAL A 15 -12.73 30.32 -37.94
CA VAL A 15 -12.92 28.88 -37.69
C VAL A 15 -12.67 28.64 -36.21
N ALA A 16 -13.72 28.47 -35.43
CA ALA A 16 -13.65 28.04 -34.06
C ALA A 16 -13.17 26.58 -34.03
N LEU A 17 -11.91 26.34 -33.64
CA LEU A 17 -11.41 25.02 -33.30
C LEU A 17 -12.13 24.57 -32.01
N GLN A 18 -13.17 23.75 -32.14
CA GLN A 18 -13.71 23.00 -31.01
C GLN A 18 -12.69 21.96 -30.64
N ALA A 19 -11.98 22.18 -29.53
CA ALA A 19 -11.20 21.15 -28.89
C ALA A 19 -12.16 20.04 -28.42
N LEU A 20 -12.16 18.92 -29.14
CA LEU A 20 -12.80 17.69 -28.70
C LEU A 20 -12.06 17.27 -27.43
N SER A 21 -12.62 17.60 -26.28
CA SER A 21 -12.22 16.98 -25.02
C SER A 21 -12.63 15.51 -25.13
N ASN A 22 -11.67 14.64 -25.44
CA ASN A 22 -11.85 13.21 -25.19
C ASN A 22 -12.28 13.07 -23.72
N PRO A 23 -13.39 12.38 -23.42
CA PRO A 23 -13.67 12.04 -22.04
C PRO A 23 -12.46 11.23 -21.55
N ALA A 24 -11.81 11.73 -20.50
CA ALA A 24 -10.78 10.97 -19.83
C ALA A 24 -11.45 9.63 -19.45
N VAL A 25 -10.98 8.54 -20.05
CA VAL A 25 -11.37 7.19 -19.62
C VAL A 25 -10.98 7.16 -18.14
N SER A 26 -11.96 7.14 -17.26
CA SER A 26 -11.72 7.04 -15.84
C SER A 26 -10.97 5.72 -15.65
N GLN A 27 -9.70 5.80 -15.32
CA GLN A 27 -8.91 4.61 -15.00
C GLN A 27 -9.64 3.92 -13.84
N GLU A 28 -10.08 2.68 -14.06
CA GLU A 28 -10.72 1.91 -12.99
C GLU A 28 -9.78 1.82 -11.80
N ARG A 29 -10.25 2.26 -10.64
CA ARG A 29 -9.47 2.15 -9.41
C ARG A 29 -9.23 0.69 -9.06
N TRP A 30 -8.07 0.42 -8.45
CA TRP A 30 -7.80 -0.91 -7.93
C TRP A 30 -7.93 -0.94 -6.40
N LEU A 31 -8.26 -2.11 -5.89
CA LEU A 31 -8.11 -2.48 -4.49
C LEU A 31 -7.43 -3.84 -4.46
N ALA A 32 -6.17 -3.85 -3.99
CA ALA A 32 -5.37 -5.05 -3.88
C ALA A 32 -5.23 -5.45 -2.41
N GLY A 33 -5.66 -6.66 -2.07
CA GLY A 33 -5.52 -7.20 -0.72
C GLY A 33 -4.34 -8.17 -0.65
N PHE A 34 -3.41 -7.93 0.27
CA PHE A 34 -2.33 -8.85 0.57
C PHE A 34 -2.85 -10.02 1.38
N TYR A 35 -2.44 -11.22 0.98
CA TYR A 35 -2.74 -12.47 1.64
C TYR A 35 -1.44 -13.20 2.01
N PRO A 36 -0.94 -12.98 3.23
CA PRO A 36 0.25 -13.65 3.73
C PRO A 36 -0.03 -15.14 3.99
N GLY A 37 0.95 -15.99 3.66
CA GLY A 37 0.79 -17.43 3.84
C GLY A 37 0.59 -17.88 5.27
N TRP A 38 1.15 -17.18 6.26
CA TRP A 38 0.94 -17.47 7.68
C TRP A 38 -0.49 -17.24 8.17
N GLU A 39 -1.35 -16.58 7.40
CA GLU A 39 -2.77 -16.43 7.72
C GLU A 39 -3.60 -17.69 7.40
N TYR A 40 -3.04 -18.64 6.64
CA TYR A 40 -3.76 -19.80 6.13
C TYR A 40 -4.53 -20.58 7.20
N GLU A 41 -3.97 -20.78 8.39
CA GLU A 41 -4.61 -21.58 9.43
C GLU A 41 -5.91 -20.96 9.99
N PHE A 42 -6.00 -19.64 10.03
CA PHE A 42 -7.16 -18.93 10.58
C PHE A 42 -7.99 -18.19 9.53
N TYR A 43 -7.43 -17.97 8.33
CA TYR A 43 -8.09 -17.32 7.22
C TYR A 43 -7.73 -18.02 5.90
N PRO A 44 -8.22 -19.25 5.68
CA PRO A 44 -7.92 -20.00 4.46
C PRO A 44 -8.57 -19.34 3.22
N PRO A 45 -8.07 -19.63 2.00
CA PRO A 45 -8.47 -18.92 0.77
C PRO A 45 -9.97 -18.93 0.44
N GLU A 46 -10.72 -19.89 0.94
CA GLU A 46 -12.18 -19.96 0.79
C GLU A 46 -12.94 -18.88 1.57
N LEU A 47 -12.30 -18.24 2.54
CA LEU A 47 -12.88 -17.13 3.30
C LEU A 47 -12.61 -15.76 2.67
N ILE A 48 -11.75 -15.68 1.67
CA ILE A 48 -11.45 -14.43 0.99
C ILE A 48 -12.68 -13.98 0.19
N ASP A 49 -13.20 -12.80 0.51
CA ASP A 49 -14.26 -12.17 -0.28
C ASP A 49 -13.66 -11.46 -1.51
N PHE A 50 -13.42 -12.25 -2.54
CA PHE A 50 -12.92 -11.74 -3.82
C PHE A 50 -13.86 -10.71 -4.48
N SER A 51 -15.16 -10.70 -4.14
CA SER A 51 -16.10 -9.72 -4.71
C SER A 51 -15.77 -8.30 -4.29
N SER A 52 -15.12 -8.15 -3.15
CA SER A 52 -14.69 -6.86 -2.59
C SER A 52 -13.32 -6.38 -3.08
N LEU A 53 -12.61 -7.18 -3.84
CA LEU A 53 -11.27 -6.88 -4.35
C LEU A 53 -11.28 -6.71 -5.87
N THR A 54 -10.28 -6.04 -6.41
CA THR A 54 -9.90 -6.13 -7.83
C THR A 54 -8.72 -7.07 -8.03
N HIS A 55 -7.84 -7.14 -7.04
CA HIS A 55 -6.63 -7.95 -7.04
C HIS A 55 -6.42 -8.59 -5.66
N VAL A 56 -5.90 -9.79 -5.65
CA VAL A 56 -5.26 -10.38 -4.47
C VAL A 56 -3.76 -10.47 -4.72
N VAL A 57 -2.96 -10.20 -3.69
CA VAL A 57 -1.51 -10.33 -3.73
C VAL A 57 -1.12 -11.48 -2.81
N MET A 58 -0.66 -12.60 -3.37
CA MET A 58 -0.15 -13.71 -2.57
C MET A 58 1.24 -13.37 -2.04
N PHE A 59 1.37 -13.23 -0.75
CA PHE A 59 2.59 -12.81 -0.07
C PHE A 59 3.26 -14.00 0.64
N SER A 60 4.51 -14.27 0.43
CA SER A 60 5.38 -13.90 -0.68
C SER A 60 6.35 -15.06 -0.98
N VAL A 61 6.97 -15.06 -2.13
CA VAL A 61 8.16 -15.87 -2.35
C VAL A 61 9.38 -15.15 -1.79
N VAL A 62 10.25 -15.91 -1.14
CA VAL A 62 11.47 -15.38 -0.54
C VAL A 62 12.65 -15.66 -1.47
N PRO A 63 13.41 -14.62 -1.92
CA PRO A 63 14.60 -14.86 -2.72
C PRO A 63 15.71 -15.48 -1.86
N GLU A 64 16.45 -16.40 -2.45
CA GLU A 64 17.71 -16.87 -1.91
C GLU A 64 18.88 -16.08 -2.52
N ASN A 65 19.99 -16.02 -1.81
CA ASN A 65 21.15 -15.21 -2.21
C ASN A 65 21.68 -15.53 -3.62
N ASP A 66 21.45 -16.74 -4.12
CA ASP A 66 21.87 -17.19 -5.45
C ASP A 66 20.82 -16.96 -6.55
N GLY A 67 19.71 -16.28 -6.22
CA GLY A 67 18.59 -16.01 -7.14
C GLY A 67 17.61 -17.15 -7.30
N SER A 68 17.71 -18.24 -6.51
CA SER A 68 16.62 -19.21 -6.36
C SER A 68 15.50 -18.66 -5.46
N LEU A 69 14.35 -19.35 -5.42
CA LEU A 69 13.17 -18.92 -4.69
C LEU A 69 12.75 -19.98 -3.68
N ASP A 70 12.54 -19.57 -2.43
CA ASP A 70 11.73 -20.31 -1.50
C ASP A 70 10.25 -20.01 -1.79
N THR A 71 9.51 -21.06 -2.14
CA THR A 71 8.08 -21.01 -2.46
C THR A 71 7.22 -21.61 -1.34
N SER A 72 7.72 -21.68 -0.13
CA SER A 72 6.95 -22.12 1.03
C SER A 72 5.90 -21.13 1.50
N PHE A 73 6.01 -19.85 1.10
CA PHE A 73 5.12 -18.76 1.54
C PHE A 73 4.98 -18.68 3.06
N PHE A 74 6.06 -18.89 3.79
CA PHE A 74 6.09 -18.93 5.27
C PHE A 74 5.22 -20.05 5.87
N MET A 75 4.87 -21.06 5.08
CA MET A 75 4.24 -22.31 5.48
C MET A 75 5.26 -23.45 5.37
N ASP A 76 4.88 -24.54 4.77
CA ASP A 76 5.82 -25.61 4.41
C ASP A 76 5.89 -25.77 2.87
N SER A 77 6.89 -26.54 2.42
CA SER A 77 7.17 -26.73 1.00
C SER A 77 6.07 -27.45 0.19
N MET A 78 5.07 -28.04 0.86
CA MET A 78 3.90 -28.68 0.22
C MET A 78 2.67 -27.79 0.30
N THR A 79 2.41 -27.23 1.49
CA THR A 79 1.22 -26.40 1.76
C THR A 79 1.31 -25.06 1.02
N GLY A 80 2.44 -24.39 1.08
CA GLY A 80 2.63 -23.07 0.47
C GLY A 80 2.30 -23.01 -1.02
N PRO A 81 2.93 -23.84 -1.86
CA PRO A 81 2.64 -23.89 -3.29
C PRO A 81 1.17 -24.24 -3.60
N ARG A 82 0.57 -25.13 -2.83
CA ARG A 82 -0.84 -25.52 -2.99
C ARG A 82 -1.78 -24.34 -2.70
N VAL A 83 -1.58 -23.68 -1.57
CA VAL A 83 -2.40 -22.53 -1.16
C VAL A 83 -2.22 -21.37 -2.14
N ALA A 84 -0.99 -21.07 -2.56
CA ALA A 84 -0.72 -20.02 -3.54
C ALA A 84 -1.46 -20.26 -4.88
N GLN A 85 -1.47 -21.49 -5.38
CA GLN A 85 -2.23 -21.84 -6.59
C GLN A 85 -3.73 -21.82 -6.37
N GLU A 86 -4.21 -22.19 -5.18
CA GLU A 86 -5.63 -22.10 -4.81
C GLU A 86 -6.11 -20.65 -4.79
N VAL A 87 -5.33 -19.71 -4.26
CA VAL A 87 -5.63 -18.27 -4.27
C VAL A 87 -5.80 -17.77 -5.70
N VAL A 88 -4.89 -18.11 -6.62
CA VAL A 88 -4.99 -17.75 -8.05
C VAL A 88 -6.27 -18.32 -8.67
N MET A 89 -6.53 -19.60 -8.48
CA MET A 89 -7.72 -20.27 -9.03
C MET A 89 -9.02 -19.60 -8.55
N ARG A 90 -9.12 -19.28 -7.26
CA ARG A 90 -10.30 -18.63 -6.68
C ARG A 90 -10.47 -17.19 -7.15
N ALA A 91 -9.38 -16.44 -7.23
CA ALA A 91 -9.39 -15.08 -7.77
C ALA A 91 -9.92 -15.06 -9.22
N HIS A 92 -9.39 -15.93 -10.07
CA HIS A 92 -9.83 -16.04 -11.46
C HIS A 92 -11.28 -16.51 -11.59
N ALA A 93 -11.72 -17.47 -10.77
CA ALA A 93 -13.11 -17.90 -10.73
C ALA A 93 -14.08 -16.76 -10.35
N ALA A 94 -13.61 -15.80 -9.56
CA ALA A 94 -14.36 -14.59 -9.20
C ALA A 94 -14.18 -13.43 -10.20
N GLY A 95 -13.44 -13.63 -11.30
CA GLY A 95 -13.12 -12.59 -12.28
C GLY A 95 -12.17 -11.53 -11.75
N ARG A 96 -11.29 -11.90 -10.79
CA ARG A 96 -10.29 -11.01 -10.19
C ARG A 96 -8.89 -11.43 -10.61
N LYS A 97 -7.93 -10.52 -10.45
CA LYS A 97 -6.53 -10.78 -10.75
C LYS A 97 -5.77 -11.24 -9.52
N ALA A 98 -4.74 -12.05 -9.73
CA ALA A 98 -3.83 -12.48 -8.68
C ALA A 98 -2.41 -12.04 -9.02
N LEU A 99 -1.74 -11.39 -8.09
CA LEU A 99 -0.33 -11.02 -8.16
C LEU A 99 0.48 -11.90 -7.21
N LEU A 100 1.72 -12.15 -7.58
CA LEU A 100 2.70 -12.81 -6.73
C LEU A 100 3.59 -11.73 -6.10
N ALA A 101 3.71 -11.69 -4.78
CA ALA A 101 4.70 -10.84 -4.14
C ALA A 101 6.06 -11.54 -4.03
N VAL A 102 7.13 -10.77 -4.13
CA VAL A 102 8.51 -11.20 -3.88
C VAL A 102 9.20 -10.24 -2.92
N GLY A 103 9.79 -10.78 -1.86
CA GLY A 103 10.45 -10.00 -0.82
C GLY A 103 9.60 -9.87 0.44
N GLY A 104 9.63 -8.70 1.06
CA GLY A 104 9.01 -8.37 2.33
C GLY A 104 9.98 -7.81 3.35
N GLY A 105 9.45 -7.28 4.44
CA GLY A 105 10.23 -6.74 5.54
C GLY A 105 11.27 -7.74 6.07
N GLY A 106 12.49 -7.24 6.33
CA GLY A 106 13.61 -8.05 6.83
C GLY A 106 14.36 -8.88 5.77
N LEU A 107 13.96 -8.80 4.48
CA LEU A 107 14.59 -9.56 3.40
C LEU A 107 15.51 -8.72 2.51
N VAL A 108 15.87 -7.50 2.92
CA VAL A 108 16.67 -6.56 2.12
C VAL A 108 17.99 -7.16 1.62
N ASP A 109 18.72 -7.89 2.46
CA ASP A 109 19.99 -8.51 2.07
C ASP A 109 19.80 -9.62 1.03
N ARG A 110 18.77 -10.44 1.15
CA ARG A 110 18.44 -11.46 0.16
C ARG A 110 18.01 -10.85 -1.17
N MET A 111 17.17 -9.81 -1.14
CA MET A 111 16.79 -9.04 -2.34
C MET A 111 18.02 -8.44 -3.03
N ARG A 112 18.95 -7.89 -2.26
CA ARG A 112 20.21 -7.31 -2.73
C ARG A 112 21.09 -8.35 -3.41
N GLU A 113 21.31 -9.49 -2.76
CA GLU A 113 22.14 -10.57 -3.31
C GLU A 113 21.51 -11.25 -4.52
N ALA A 114 20.20 -11.53 -4.51
CA ALA A 114 19.50 -12.13 -5.65
C ALA A 114 19.49 -11.21 -6.88
N SER A 115 19.45 -9.89 -6.67
CA SER A 115 19.35 -8.90 -7.76
C SER A 115 20.69 -8.36 -8.25
N ASN A 116 21.82 -8.76 -7.67
CA ASN A 116 23.13 -8.33 -8.12
C ASN A 116 23.47 -8.86 -9.54
N ASP A 117 24.52 -8.32 -10.17
CA ASP A 117 24.85 -8.68 -11.58
C ASP A 117 25.10 -10.17 -11.79
N ALA A 118 25.60 -10.91 -10.80
CA ALA A 118 25.91 -12.33 -10.92
C ALA A 118 24.64 -13.20 -10.87
N ASN A 119 23.63 -12.82 -10.11
CA ASN A 119 22.47 -13.63 -9.78
C ASN A 119 21.19 -13.17 -10.48
N ARG A 120 21.10 -11.90 -10.91
CA ARG A 120 19.89 -11.27 -11.48
C ARG A 120 19.25 -12.08 -12.58
N GLN A 121 20.04 -12.59 -13.51
CA GLN A 121 19.48 -13.34 -14.65
C GLN A 121 18.74 -14.59 -14.18
N ARG A 122 19.29 -15.32 -13.22
CA ARG A 122 18.67 -16.51 -12.62
C ARG A 122 17.42 -16.11 -11.84
N PHE A 123 17.50 -15.06 -11.03
CA PHE A 123 16.39 -14.55 -10.24
C PHE A 123 15.19 -14.15 -11.12
N VAL A 124 15.44 -13.36 -12.16
CA VAL A 124 14.42 -12.97 -13.15
C VAL A 124 13.80 -14.20 -13.82
N THR A 125 14.62 -15.14 -14.29
CA THR A 125 14.11 -16.36 -14.91
C THR A 125 13.19 -17.14 -13.98
N ASN A 126 13.58 -17.33 -12.73
CA ASN A 126 12.80 -18.06 -11.74
C ASN A 126 11.45 -17.37 -11.44
N LEU A 127 11.45 -16.03 -11.26
CA LEU A 127 10.23 -15.26 -11.04
C LEU A 127 9.28 -15.33 -12.24
N VAL A 128 9.79 -15.13 -13.46
CA VAL A 128 9.00 -15.18 -14.69
C VAL A 128 8.39 -16.56 -14.90
N ASP A 129 9.19 -17.62 -14.69
CA ASP A 129 8.73 -19.00 -14.81
C ASP A 129 7.64 -19.34 -13.79
N LEU A 130 7.76 -18.81 -12.56
CA LEU A 130 6.78 -19.03 -11.52
C LEU A 130 5.47 -18.30 -11.83
N VAL A 131 5.53 -17.02 -12.19
CA VAL A 131 4.37 -16.21 -12.60
C VAL A 131 3.61 -16.90 -13.76
N ARG A 132 4.33 -17.37 -14.77
CA ARG A 132 3.72 -18.05 -15.94
C ARG A 132 3.13 -19.40 -15.57
N ARG A 133 3.91 -20.23 -14.86
CA ARG A 133 3.52 -21.61 -14.51
C ARG A 133 2.31 -21.67 -13.62
N TRP A 134 2.19 -20.75 -12.67
CA TRP A 134 1.08 -20.69 -11.73
C TRP A 134 -0.01 -19.71 -12.17
N ASN A 135 0.11 -19.17 -13.38
CA ASN A 135 -0.90 -18.33 -14.02
C ASN A 135 -1.23 -17.04 -13.24
N TYR A 136 -0.21 -16.41 -12.58
CA TYR A 136 -0.39 -15.09 -12.01
C TYR A 136 -0.56 -14.02 -13.09
N ASP A 137 -1.31 -12.97 -12.78
CA ASP A 137 -1.53 -11.80 -13.65
C ASP A 137 -0.39 -10.80 -13.59
N GLY A 138 0.50 -10.94 -12.61
CA GLY A 138 1.62 -10.04 -12.42
C GLY A 138 2.49 -10.38 -11.22
N LEU A 139 3.45 -9.51 -11.00
CA LEU A 139 4.41 -9.57 -9.90
C LEU A 139 4.39 -8.26 -9.12
N ASP A 140 4.45 -8.37 -7.82
CA ASP A 140 4.63 -7.28 -6.88
C ASP A 140 6.03 -7.35 -6.27
N ILE A 141 6.76 -6.23 -6.25
CA ILE A 141 8.10 -6.16 -5.67
C ILE A 141 8.00 -5.45 -4.33
N ASP A 142 8.22 -6.20 -3.27
CA ASP A 142 8.28 -5.68 -1.90
C ASP A 142 9.71 -5.74 -1.36
N TRP A 143 10.46 -4.67 -1.61
CA TRP A 143 11.86 -4.54 -1.20
C TRP A 143 11.98 -3.52 -0.08
N GLU A 144 12.10 -4.01 1.17
CA GLU A 144 12.04 -3.17 2.36
C GLU A 144 13.29 -3.28 3.25
N PRO A 145 13.96 -2.14 3.49
CA PRO A 145 13.83 -0.85 2.80
C PRO A 145 14.54 -0.84 1.44
N ILE A 146 14.16 0.10 0.56
CA ILE A 146 14.93 0.42 -0.64
C ILE A 146 15.96 1.50 -0.25
N GLU A 147 17.20 1.09 -0.04
CA GLU A 147 18.29 2.03 0.24
C GLU A 147 18.90 2.60 -1.03
N SER A 148 19.66 3.70 -0.91
CA SER A 148 20.26 4.34 -2.08
C SER A 148 21.23 3.42 -2.85
N MET A 149 21.87 2.47 -2.18
CA MET A 149 22.75 1.47 -2.79
C MET A 149 21.98 0.42 -3.60
N ASP A 150 20.70 0.20 -3.32
CA ASP A 150 19.88 -0.80 -3.98
C ASP A 150 19.25 -0.31 -5.29
N GLN A 151 19.15 1.02 -5.47
CA GLN A 151 18.41 1.66 -6.56
C GLN A 151 18.88 1.19 -7.95
N ALA A 152 20.17 0.98 -8.15
CA ALA A 152 20.71 0.51 -9.43
C ALA A 152 20.28 -0.95 -9.72
N ASN A 153 20.40 -1.84 -8.72
CA ASN A 153 20.02 -3.25 -8.84
C ASN A 153 18.52 -3.41 -9.01
N LEU A 154 17.72 -2.67 -8.25
CA LEU A 154 16.26 -2.68 -8.39
C LEU A 154 15.83 -2.18 -9.78
N THR A 155 16.42 -1.10 -10.28
CA THR A 155 16.14 -0.61 -11.64
C THR A 155 16.47 -1.66 -12.71
N ALA A 156 17.60 -2.34 -12.57
CA ALA A 156 18.01 -3.38 -13.51
C ALA A 156 17.11 -4.62 -13.42
N LEU A 157 16.72 -5.02 -12.21
CA LEU A 157 15.76 -6.11 -11.96
C LEU A 157 14.40 -5.78 -12.61
N ALA A 158 13.84 -4.59 -12.31
CA ALA A 158 12.54 -4.18 -12.84
C ALA A 158 12.51 -4.13 -14.37
N LYS A 159 13.56 -3.60 -15.01
CA LYS A 159 13.69 -3.60 -16.49
C LYS A 159 13.71 -5.01 -17.03
N ALA A 160 14.52 -5.90 -16.47
CA ALA A 160 14.62 -7.29 -16.94
C ALA A 160 13.30 -8.06 -16.76
N LEU A 161 12.55 -7.80 -15.69
CA LEU A 161 11.21 -8.37 -15.47
C LEU A 161 10.22 -7.83 -16.51
N ARG A 162 10.19 -6.51 -16.74
CA ARG A 162 9.31 -5.89 -17.74
C ARG A 162 9.60 -6.39 -19.15
N ASP A 163 10.87 -6.51 -19.51
CA ASP A 163 11.26 -7.02 -20.83
C ASP A 163 10.78 -8.46 -21.08
N GLN A 164 10.76 -9.29 -20.04
CA GLN A 164 10.29 -10.67 -20.14
C GLN A 164 8.77 -10.83 -19.91
N MET A 165 8.12 -9.88 -19.28
CA MET A 165 6.68 -9.90 -18.97
C MET A 165 6.00 -8.59 -19.38
N PRO A 166 6.03 -8.22 -20.69
CA PRO A 166 5.50 -6.93 -21.14
C PRO A 166 3.97 -6.79 -20.96
N ASP A 167 3.26 -7.90 -20.89
CA ASP A 167 1.80 -8.01 -20.77
C ASP A 167 1.30 -8.27 -19.33
N LYS A 168 2.22 -8.47 -18.38
CA LYS A 168 1.89 -8.71 -16.98
C LYS A 168 1.95 -7.43 -16.15
N LEU A 169 1.13 -7.36 -15.11
CA LEU A 169 1.24 -6.28 -14.14
C LEU A 169 2.57 -6.37 -13.38
N LEU A 170 3.21 -5.23 -13.21
CA LEU A 170 4.39 -5.09 -12.36
C LEU A 170 4.12 -3.96 -11.38
N THR A 171 4.10 -4.27 -10.09
CA THR A 171 3.84 -3.33 -9.00
C THR A 171 5.02 -3.28 -8.03
N ILE A 172 5.11 -2.22 -7.27
CA ILE A 172 6.17 -2.03 -6.28
C ILE A 172 5.61 -1.35 -5.04
N ASP A 173 6.05 -1.77 -3.87
CA ASP A 173 5.74 -1.15 -2.61
C ASP A 173 6.81 -0.13 -2.21
N LEU A 174 6.36 1.04 -1.77
CA LEU A 174 7.20 2.17 -1.41
C LEU A 174 6.91 2.62 0.02
N SER A 175 7.94 2.97 0.76
CA SER A 175 7.81 3.48 2.12
C SER A 175 7.10 4.85 2.16
N TRP A 176 6.41 5.13 3.25
CA TRP A 176 5.93 6.48 3.55
C TRP A 176 7.08 7.50 3.64
N LYS A 177 6.76 8.79 3.64
CA LYS A 177 7.76 9.88 3.67
C LYS A 177 7.60 10.77 4.90
N ASN A 178 8.75 11.14 5.46
CA ASN A 178 8.85 12.12 6.53
C ASN A 178 8.60 13.53 5.97
N SER A 179 7.57 14.23 6.47
CA SER A 179 7.18 15.56 5.97
C SER A 179 8.15 16.68 6.36
N ASN A 180 9.09 16.44 7.29
CA ASN A 180 10.15 17.38 7.62
C ASN A 180 11.29 17.37 6.60
N SER A 181 11.35 16.38 5.72
CA SER A 181 12.36 16.28 4.67
C SER A 181 11.69 16.17 3.29
N SER A 182 12.29 16.81 2.30
CA SER A 182 11.93 16.55 0.90
C SER A 182 12.58 15.25 0.43
N ILE A 183 11.97 14.60 -0.57
CA ILE A 183 12.63 13.51 -1.28
C ILE A 183 13.93 14.05 -1.89
N GLU A 184 15.04 13.40 -1.57
CA GLU A 184 16.36 13.81 -2.06
C GLU A 184 16.47 13.71 -3.58
N ASN A 185 17.31 14.52 -4.20
CA ASN A 185 17.51 14.53 -5.65
C ASN A 185 17.91 13.17 -6.24
N GLN A 186 18.65 12.37 -5.50
CA GLN A 186 19.02 11.02 -5.93
C GLN A 186 17.80 10.10 -5.97
N GLU A 187 17.01 10.08 -4.89
CA GLU A 187 15.79 9.30 -4.81
C GLU A 187 14.75 9.77 -5.82
N ALA A 188 14.58 11.08 -6.01
CA ALA A 188 13.69 11.62 -7.02
C ALA A 188 14.06 11.14 -8.44
N ARG A 189 15.36 11.14 -8.80
CA ARG A 189 15.83 10.59 -10.09
C ARG A 189 15.55 9.10 -10.22
N PHE A 190 15.78 8.34 -9.16
CA PHE A 190 15.47 6.91 -9.12
C PHE A 190 13.99 6.66 -9.32
N LEU A 191 13.10 7.35 -8.57
CA LEU A 191 11.65 7.23 -8.71
C LEU A 191 11.19 7.52 -10.14
N MET A 192 11.67 8.60 -10.75
CA MET A 192 11.35 8.95 -12.14
C MET A 192 11.94 7.95 -13.16
N GLN A 193 12.97 7.22 -12.79
CA GLN A 193 13.58 6.19 -13.64
C GLN A 193 12.78 4.88 -13.61
N ILE A 194 12.20 4.52 -12.46
CA ILE A 194 11.42 3.29 -12.30
C ILE A 194 9.93 3.50 -12.64
N GLU A 195 9.38 4.72 -12.49
CA GLU A 195 7.96 5.02 -12.72
C GLU A 195 7.43 4.45 -14.04
N PRO A 196 8.09 4.62 -15.20
CA PRO A 196 7.58 4.10 -16.48
C PRO A 196 7.63 2.58 -16.60
N ILE A 197 8.37 1.89 -15.73
CA ILE A 197 8.52 0.43 -15.74
C ILE A 197 7.35 -0.24 -15.00
N PHE A 198 6.89 0.39 -13.90
CA PHE A 198 5.82 -0.14 -13.07
C PHE A 198 4.44 0.35 -13.52
N ASP A 199 3.44 -0.51 -13.43
CA ASP A 199 2.04 -0.15 -13.66
C ASP A 199 1.46 0.60 -12.45
N ARG A 200 1.91 0.26 -11.24
CA ARG A 200 1.44 0.82 -9.97
C ARG A 200 2.58 0.94 -8.98
N LEU A 201 2.53 1.98 -8.18
CA LEU A 201 3.43 2.24 -7.07
C LEU A 201 2.57 2.38 -5.81
N ASN A 202 2.59 1.37 -4.96
CA ASN A 202 1.81 1.34 -3.72
C ASN A 202 2.62 2.00 -2.61
N VAL A 203 2.03 2.93 -1.89
CA VAL A 203 2.71 3.55 -0.75
C VAL A 203 2.20 2.91 0.53
N MET A 204 3.07 2.27 1.27
CA MET A 204 2.79 1.65 2.56
C MET A 204 2.56 2.73 3.62
N THR A 205 1.37 3.33 3.61
CA THR A 205 1.00 4.44 4.49
C THR A 205 0.50 3.95 5.85
N TYR A 206 1.28 3.09 6.48
CA TYR A 206 1.11 2.54 7.83
C TYR A 206 2.49 2.39 8.49
N ASP A 207 2.57 1.94 9.73
CA ASP A 207 3.78 1.94 10.56
C ASP A 207 4.44 3.34 10.65
N MET A 208 3.58 4.36 10.73
CA MET A 208 3.98 5.76 10.66
C MET A 208 4.37 6.33 12.03
N ALA A 209 4.46 5.51 13.06
CA ALA A 209 4.72 5.97 14.42
C ALA A 209 5.55 4.98 15.22
N ASP A 210 6.58 5.50 15.88
CA ASP A 210 7.37 4.81 16.89
C ASP A 210 8.05 5.84 17.79
N ASN A 211 8.80 5.41 18.81
CA ASN A 211 9.58 6.29 19.67
C ASN A 211 10.91 6.70 18.99
N TRP A 212 10.80 7.42 17.88
CA TRP A 212 11.97 8.03 17.24
C TRP A 212 12.39 9.32 17.94
N GLU A 213 13.67 9.64 17.93
CA GLU A 213 14.21 10.82 18.57
C GLU A 213 13.52 12.12 18.09
N GLY A 214 13.02 12.90 19.00
CA GLY A 214 12.34 14.17 18.71
C GLY A 214 10.87 14.04 18.31
N TRP A 215 10.33 12.81 18.23
CA TRP A 215 8.94 12.59 17.87
C TRP A 215 8.04 12.50 19.12
N LEU A 216 6.79 12.89 18.91
CA LEU A 216 5.70 12.62 19.84
C LEU A 216 5.02 11.30 19.47
N SER A 217 4.28 10.71 20.41
CA SER A 217 3.40 9.58 20.11
C SER A 217 2.45 9.92 18.96
N TRP A 218 2.23 8.95 18.06
CA TRP A 218 1.46 9.20 16.86
C TRP A 218 0.61 8.00 16.46
N HIS A 219 -0.25 8.18 15.48
CA HIS A 219 -1.10 7.14 14.92
C HIS A 219 -0.32 6.21 13.98
N ASN A 220 -0.76 4.96 13.89
CA ASN A 220 -0.21 3.96 12.97
C ASN A 220 -0.33 4.40 11.50
N SER A 221 -1.48 4.99 11.13
CA SER A 221 -1.77 5.39 9.76
C SER A 221 -2.66 6.65 9.71
N PRO A 222 -2.16 7.82 10.16
CA PRO A 222 -2.94 9.06 10.19
C PRO A 222 -3.15 9.60 8.79
N LEU A 223 -4.38 10.01 8.45
CA LEU A 223 -4.64 10.63 7.14
C LEU A 223 -3.99 12.01 7.02
N TYR A 224 -4.09 12.82 8.08
CA TYR A 224 -3.59 14.20 8.15
C TYR A 224 -2.94 14.48 9.51
N GLY A 225 -2.60 15.75 9.74
CA GLY A 225 -2.18 16.24 11.06
C GLY A 225 -0.70 16.08 11.33
N ASP A 226 0.09 15.84 10.29
CA ASP A 226 1.55 15.87 10.37
C ASP A 226 2.05 17.24 10.83
N SER A 227 3.13 17.22 11.59
CA SER A 227 3.81 18.39 12.16
C SER A 227 5.29 18.10 12.31
N ASN A 228 6.09 19.08 12.71
CA ASN A 228 7.52 18.85 12.94
C ASN A 228 7.83 17.73 13.94
N SER A 229 6.92 17.48 14.90
CA SER A 229 7.10 16.45 15.93
C SER A 229 6.27 15.18 15.66
N THR A 230 5.46 15.16 14.64
CA THR A 230 4.70 14.00 14.13
C THR A 230 4.79 14.02 12.59
N PRO A 231 5.99 13.86 12.00
CA PRO A 231 6.23 14.26 10.62
C PRO A 231 5.80 13.20 9.61
N THR A 232 4.63 12.58 9.82
CA THR A 232 4.08 11.57 8.91
C THR A 232 2.56 11.68 8.82
N SER A 233 2.05 11.54 7.61
CA SER A 233 0.65 11.26 7.31
C SER A 233 0.53 10.61 5.93
N VAL A 234 -0.61 9.96 5.67
CA VAL A 234 -0.95 9.46 4.34
C VAL A 234 -0.88 10.59 3.31
N ALA A 235 -1.48 11.74 3.65
CA ALA A 235 -1.56 12.88 2.75
C ALA A 235 -0.18 13.48 2.42
N SER A 236 0.69 13.64 3.42
CA SER A 236 2.04 14.18 3.19
C SER A 236 2.90 13.22 2.37
N SER A 237 2.82 11.90 2.64
CA SER A 237 3.55 10.89 1.87
C SER A 237 3.13 10.84 0.40
N ILE A 238 1.83 10.76 0.13
CA ILE A 238 1.30 10.77 -1.24
C ILE A 238 1.68 12.06 -1.97
N LYS A 239 1.56 13.21 -1.29
CA LYS A 239 1.95 14.51 -1.86
C LYS A 239 3.43 14.55 -2.22
N ALA A 240 4.32 13.98 -1.41
CA ALA A 240 5.76 13.93 -1.68
C ALA A 240 6.04 13.18 -2.99
N TYR A 241 5.41 12.03 -3.22
CA TYR A 241 5.56 11.27 -4.47
C TYR A 241 4.99 12.02 -5.69
N ILE A 242 3.84 12.66 -5.56
CA ILE A 242 3.27 13.49 -6.65
C ILE A 242 4.20 14.67 -6.99
N GLN A 243 4.81 15.31 -5.99
CA GLN A 243 5.70 16.44 -6.18
C GLN A 243 6.99 16.11 -6.93
N VAL A 244 7.50 14.88 -6.84
CA VAL A 244 8.64 14.44 -7.67
C VAL A 244 8.24 14.00 -9.06
N GLY A 245 6.95 13.97 -9.39
CA GLY A 245 6.45 13.71 -10.74
C GLY A 245 5.76 12.36 -10.94
N ILE A 246 5.56 11.55 -9.89
CA ILE A 246 4.79 10.31 -10.03
C ILE A 246 3.32 10.64 -10.30
N PRO A 247 2.73 10.12 -11.38
CA PRO A 247 1.32 10.35 -11.68
C PRO A 247 0.41 9.81 -10.58
N ALA A 248 -0.50 10.63 -10.07
CA ALA A 248 -1.43 10.22 -9.01
C ALA A 248 -2.22 8.95 -9.37
N GLY A 249 -2.60 8.77 -10.64
CA GLY A 249 -3.29 7.58 -11.12
C GLY A 249 -2.46 6.28 -11.05
N LYS A 250 -1.16 6.35 -10.83
CA LYS A 250 -0.30 5.19 -10.58
C LYS A 250 -0.04 4.94 -9.10
N LEU A 251 -0.42 5.86 -8.21
CA LEU A 251 -0.24 5.72 -6.77
C LEU A 251 -1.43 5.00 -6.11
N GLY A 252 -1.12 4.02 -5.26
CA GLY A 252 -2.04 3.43 -4.31
C GLY A 252 -1.67 3.82 -2.88
N LEU A 253 -2.65 4.13 -2.04
CA LEU A 253 -2.41 4.30 -0.61
C LEU A 253 -2.58 2.99 0.15
N GLY A 254 -1.83 2.82 1.25
CA GLY A 254 -1.95 1.67 2.14
C GLY A 254 -3.06 1.85 3.17
N VAL A 255 -3.82 0.78 3.40
CA VAL A 255 -4.81 0.66 4.46
C VAL A 255 -4.40 -0.50 5.36
N ALA A 256 -4.13 -0.21 6.63
CA ALA A 256 -3.75 -1.22 7.60
C ALA A 256 -5.00 -1.86 8.22
N PHE A 257 -5.11 -3.19 8.17
CA PHE A 257 -6.11 -3.92 8.94
C PHE A 257 -5.58 -4.33 10.32
N TYR A 258 -4.65 -3.54 10.82
CA TYR A 258 -4.03 -3.65 12.13
C TYR A 258 -3.76 -2.26 12.72
N GLY A 259 -3.31 -2.24 13.95
CA GLY A 259 -2.97 -1.02 14.64
C GLY A 259 -1.63 -1.09 15.38
N SER A 260 -1.38 -0.10 16.23
CA SER A 260 -0.20 -0.05 17.09
C SER A 260 -0.57 0.12 18.56
N CYS A 261 0.19 -0.52 19.42
CA CYS A 261 0.06 -0.49 20.87
C CYS A 261 1.21 0.29 21.50
N TRP A 262 0.91 1.40 22.16
CA TRP A 262 1.87 2.14 22.97
C TRP A 262 1.74 1.79 24.44
N ASN A 263 2.86 1.74 25.16
CA ASN A 263 2.89 1.61 26.63
C ASN A 263 2.99 2.95 27.36
N THR A 264 2.99 2.89 28.68
CA THR A 264 3.15 4.07 29.54
C THR A 264 4.50 4.78 29.28
N PRO A 265 4.55 6.14 29.38
CA PRO A 265 3.51 7.05 29.90
C PRO A 265 2.52 7.58 28.83
N VAL A 266 2.59 7.13 27.59
CA VAL A 266 1.73 7.59 26.50
C VAL A 266 0.31 7.03 26.66
N SER A 267 -0.70 7.88 26.51
CA SER A 267 -2.12 7.50 26.54
C SER A 267 -2.95 8.10 25.40
N ALA A 268 -2.34 8.92 24.56
CA ALA A 268 -3.00 9.57 23.43
C ALA A 268 -1.95 10.01 22.39
N PRO A 269 -2.37 10.39 21.16
CA PRO A 269 -1.44 10.97 20.18
C PRO A 269 -0.91 12.33 20.64
N ARG A 270 0.24 12.73 20.10
CA ARG A 270 0.92 14.01 20.34
C ARG A 270 1.41 14.22 21.77
N GLN A 271 1.73 13.17 22.48
CA GLN A 271 2.38 13.22 23.78
C GLN A 271 3.88 12.96 23.66
N ALA A 272 4.68 13.56 24.55
CA ALA A 272 6.10 13.21 24.62
C ALA A 272 6.24 11.72 24.96
N ALA A 273 6.92 10.96 24.10
CA ALA A 273 7.04 9.51 24.26
C ALA A 273 7.82 9.15 25.54
N GLY A 274 8.87 9.92 25.88
CA GLY A 274 9.70 9.61 27.04
C GLY A 274 10.31 8.22 26.93
N THR A 275 9.90 7.32 27.82
CA THR A 275 10.30 5.90 27.78
C THR A 275 9.28 4.99 27.12
N ALA A 276 8.14 5.51 26.68
CA ALA A 276 7.13 4.72 25.97
C ALA A 276 7.65 4.28 24.62
N GLN A 277 7.16 3.14 24.16
CA GLN A 277 7.46 2.54 22.86
C GLN A 277 6.19 1.97 22.24
N VAL A 278 6.19 1.78 20.93
CA VAL A 278 5.27 0.86 20.27
C VAL A 278 5.75 -0.55 20.62
N ILE A 279 4.95 -1.27 21.40
CA ILE A 279 5.31 -2.59 21.96
C ILE A 279 4.63 -3.75 21.24
N ALA A 280 3.66 -3.46 20.39
CA ALA A 280 3.02 -4.43 19.51
C ALA A 280 2.40 -3.70 18.31
N GLY A 281 2.40 -4.36 17.17
CA GLY A 281 1.84 -3.91 15.89
C GLY A 281 1.48 -5.13 15.05
N ASP A 282 1.16 -4.92 13.76
CA ASP A 282 0.90 -5.97 12.77
C ASP A 282 -0.02 -7.09 13.32
N GLN A 283 0.31 -8.34 13.14
CA GLN A 283 -0.49 -9.52 13.53
C GLN A 283 -0.97 -9.49 15.00
N ASP A 284 -0.09 -9.04 15.93
CA ASP A 284 -0.43 -8.94 17.35
C ASP A 284 -1.53 -7.92 17.61
N MET A 285 -1.55 -6.85 16.81
CA MET A 285 -2.52 -5.77 16.85
C MET A 285 -3.43 -5.78 15.62
N SER A 286 -3.71 -6.96 15.04
CA SER A 286 -4.72 -7.11 13.99
C SER A 286 -6.04 -6.48 14.42
N TYR A 287 -6.82 -5.94 13.48
CA TYR A 287 -8.15 -5.39 13.78
C TYR A 287 -9.01 -6.40 14.56
N LYS A 288 -8.94 -7.68 14.17
CA LYS A 288 -9.59 -8.77 14.91
C LYS A 288 -9.16 -8.80 16.39
N ASN A 289 -7.86 -8.75 16.66
CA ASN A 289 -7.34 -8.79 18.03
C ASN A 289 -7.72 -7.52 18.81
N ILE A 290 -7.65 -6.36 18.18
CA ILE A 290 -8.08 -5.08 18.79
C ILE A 290 -9.54 -5.16 19.21
N MET A 291 -10.44 -5.54 18.31
CA MET A 291 -11.86 -5.65 18.60
C MET A 291 -12.21 -6.74 19.63
N THR A 292 -11.38 -7.77 19.74
CA THR A 292 -11.62 -8.90 20.65
C THR A 292 -11.08 -8.64 22.06
N TYR A 293 -9.90 -8.03 22.19
CA TYR A 293 -9.15 -7.99 23.47
C TYR A 293 -8.95 -6.58 24.04
N TYR A 294 -9.14 -5.53 23.25
CA TYR A 294 -8.80 -4.16 23.64
C TYR A 294 -9.97 -3.19 23.54
N TYR A 295 -10.86 -3.40 22.58
CA TYR A 295 -11.92 -2.45 22.29
C TYR A 295 -12.95 -2.40 23.42
N ASP A 296 -13.17 -1.18 23.91
CA ASP A 296 -14.30 -0.82 24.78
C ASP A 296 -14.75 0.59 24.36
N PRO A 297 -16.07 0.80 24.10
CA PRO A 297 -16.57 2.11 23.68
C PRO A 297 -16.31 3.23 24.69
N ASN A 298 -16.03 2.90 25.96
CA ASN A 298 -15.65 3.90 26.98
C ASN A 298 -14.22 4.45 26.78
N TYR A 299 -13.37 3.80 26.01
CA TYR A 299 -11.99 4.23 25.71
C TYR A 299 -11.85 4.73 24.27
N ALA A 300 -12.89 4.49 23.44
CA ALA A 300 -12.86 4.82 22.04
C ALA A 300 -12.96 6.32 21.81
N GLU A 301 -11.96 6.84 21.14
CA GLU A 301 -11.82 8.25 20.77
C GLU A 301 -11.57 8.36 19.25
N TYR A 302 -11.73 9.56 18.73
CA TYR A 302 -11.45 9.84 17.32
C TYR A 302 -10.68 11.15 17.18
N ASP A 303 -9.47 11.09 16.65
CA ASP A 303 -8.69 12.28 16.30
C ASP A 303 -9.21 12.87 14.99
N THR A 304 -10.00 13.93 15.10
CA THR A 304 -10.61 14.61 13.94
C THR A 304 -9.57 15.31 13.05
N THR A 305 -8.39 15.63 13.58
CA THR A 305 -7.29 16.22 12.81
C THR A 305 -6.57 15.14 12.00
N ALA A 306 -6.22 14.01 12.63
CA ALA A 306 -5.57 12.89 11.98
C ALA A 306 -6.55 12.03 11.15
N GLN A 307 -7.85 12.17 11.38
CA GLN A 307 -8.91 11.29 10.85
C GLN A 307 -8.64 9.82 11.19
N ALA A 308 -8.29 9.55 12.45
CA ALA A 308 -7.92 8.24 12.93
C ALA A 308 -8.60 7.91 14.27
N PRO A 309 -9.18 6.70 14.42
CA PRO A 309 -9.68 6.20 15.70
C PRO A 309 -8.52 5.77 16.59
N TYR A 310 -8.76 5.82 17.91
CA TYR A 310 -7.82 5.29 18.88
C TYR A 310 -8.51 4.92 20.19
N LEU A 311 -7.85 4.11 21.00
CA LEU A 311 -8.27 3.79 22.36
C LEU A 311 -7.34 4.51 23.35
N SER A 312 -7.95 5.16 24.35
CA SER A 312 -7.25 5.91 25.42
C SER A 312 -7.73 5.44 26.81
N PRO A 313 -7.37 4.23 27.23
CA PRO A 313 -7.80 3.69 28.51
C PRO A 313 -7.07 4.37 29.68
N SER A 314 -7.75 4.50 30.83
CA SER A 314 -7.16 5.06 32.06
C SER A 314 -6.14 4.11 32.73
N LYS A 315 -6.08 2.84 32.33
CA LYS A 315 -5.13 1.80 32.76
C LYS A 315 -4.76 0.97 31.56
N ALA A 316 -3.59 0.32 31.64
CA ALA A 316 -3.14 -0.61 30.61
C ALA A 316 -4.16 -1.73 30.36
N ILE A 317 -4.45 -2.02 29.09
CA ILE A 317 -5.45 -2.99 28.64
C ILE A 317 -4.85 -4.05 27.73
N GLY A 318 -5.55 -5.14 27.60
CA GLY A 318 -5.24 -6.26 26.69
C GLY A 318 -3.95 -7.01 27.02
N PRO A 319 -3.61 -8.01 26.20
CA PRO A 319 -2.47 -8.90 26.44
C PRO A 319 -1.11 -8.19 26.54
N PHE A 320 -0.92 -7.12 25.80
CA PHE A 320 0.34 -6.35 25.77
C PHE A 320 0.35 -5.18 26.76
N GLY A 321 -0.76 -4.88 27.44
CA GLY A 321 -0.82 -3.77 28.40
C GLY A 321 -0.78 -2.40 27.73
N CYS A 322 -1.52 -2.21 26.67
CA CYS A 322 -1.57 -0.96 25.91
C CYS A 322 -2.22 0.17 26.70
N THR A 323 -1.67 1.37 26.62
CA THR A 323 -2.21 2.60 27.17
C THR A 323 -2.65 3.60 26.10
N PHE A 324 -2.26 3.37 24.87
CA PHE A 324 -2.75 4.02 23.65
C PHE A 324 -2.72 3.00 22.52
N VAL A 325 -3.86 2.80 21.84
CA VAL A 325 -3.97 1.93 20.68
C VAL A 325 -4.47 2.76 19.52
N SER A 326 -3.70 2.86 18.44
CA SER A 326 -4.13 3.45 17.18
C SER A 326 -4.54 2.33 16.22
N TYR A 327 -5.62 2.51 15.47
CA TYR A 327 -6.15 1.51 14.54
C TYR A 327 -6.94 2.16 13.40
N GLU A 328 -7.53 1.36 12.51
CA GLU A 328 -8.46 1.80 11.46
C GLU A 328 -9.89 1.36 11.79
N ASP A 329 -10.85 2.16 11.38
CA ASP A 329 -12.27 1.83 11.38
C ASP A 329 -12.94 2.26 10.06
N GLU A 330 -14.22 1.99 9.91
CA GLU A 330 -14.97 2.35 8.70
C GLU A 330 -14.97 3.87 8.45
N ARG A 331 -14.88 4.69 9.50
CA ARG A 331 -14.86 6.15 9.40
C ARG A 331 -13.52 6.67 8.87
N SER A 332 -12.40 6.17 9.39
CA SER A 332 -11.06 6.54 8.92
C SER A 332 -10.84 6.05 7.48
N ILE A 333 -11.30 4.85 7.15
CA ILE A 333 -11.25 4.29 5.80
C ILE A 333 -12.07 5.14 4.83
N ALA A 334 -13.28 5.57 5.21
CA ALA A 334 -14.09 6.45 4.37
C ALA A 334 -13.38 7.79 4.09
N ALA A 335 -12.70 8.36 5.10
CA ALA A 335 -11.90 9.57 4.93
C ALA A 335 -10.72 9.36 3.96
N LYS A 336 -10.01 8.22 4.06
CA LYS A 336 -8.94 7.83 3.14
C LYS A 336 -9.45 7.62 1.71
N GLY A 337 -10.61 7.01 1.55
CA GLY A 337 -11.25 6.86 0.24
C GLY A 337 -11.64 8.20 -0.38
N GLN A 338 -12.19 9.11 0.41
CA GLN A 338 -12.47 10.48 -0.04
C GLN A 338 -11.19 11.20 -0.47
N PHE A 339 -10.11 11.08 0.31
CA PHE A 339 -8.80 11.63 -0.04
C PHE A 339 -8.28 11.05 -1.36
N ALA A 340 -8.35 9.73 -1.56
CA ALA A 340 -7.92 9.06 -2.78
C ALA A 340 -8.67 9.59 -4.01
N ARG A 341 -9.98 9.74 -3.92
CA ARG A 341 -10.81 10.30 -5.01
C ARG A 341 -10.46 11.75 -5.31
N GLN A 342 -10.33 12.59 -4.29
CA GLN A 342 -10.06 14.03 -4.44
C GLN A 342 -8.68 14.31 -5.05
N ASN A 343 -7.72 13.40 -4.83
CA ASN A 343 -6.36 13.52 -5.35
C ASN A 343 -6.11 12.68 -6.62
N GLY A 344 -7.13 12.01 -7.15
CA GLY A 344 -7.04 11.23 -8.38
C GLY A 344 -6.13 10.01 -8.26
N LEU A 345 -6.04 9.39 -7.07
CA LEU A 345 -5.24 8.20 -6.87
C LEU A 345 -5.82 7.01 -7.64
N GLY A 346 -4.94 6.13 -8.09
CA GLY A 346 -5.32 4.97 -8.86
C GLY A 346 -5.96 3.87 -8.03
N GLY A 347 -5.64 3.77 -6.72
CA GLY A 347 -6.22 2.72 -5.88
C GLY A 347 -5.68 2.69 -4.47
N ALA A 348 -5.79 1.49 -3.87
CA ALA A 348 -5.27 1.21 -2.55
C ALA A 348 -4.77 -0.24 -2.42
N ILE A 349 -3.90 -0.46 -1.44
CA ILE A 349 -3.52 -1.79 -0.96
C ILE A 349 -4.02 -1.99 0.47
N ILE A 350 -4.26 -3.24 0.85
CA ILE A 350 -4.65 -3.63 2.21
C ILE A 350 -3.57 -4.56 2.78
N TRP A 351 -3.01 -4.22 3.91
CA TRP A 351 -2.20 -5.11 4.73
C TRP A 351 -2.93 -5.39 6.05
N SER A 352 -3.35 -6.62 6.31
CA SER A 352 -3.53 -7.77 5.45
C SER A 352 -4.98 -8.29 5.58
N LEU A 353 -5.41 -9.14 4.65
CA LEU A 353 -6.82 -9.54 4.54
C LEU A 353 -7.34 -10.28 5.79
N GLY A 354 -6.56 -11.23 6.33
CA GLY A 354 -6.97 -12.03 7.48
C GLY A 354 -7.00 -11.26 8.79
N GLU A 355 -6.22 -10.19 8.89
CA GLU A 355 -6.20 -9.32 10.07
C GLU A 355 -7.50 -8.54 10.28
N GLY A 356 -8.22 -8.25 9.18
CA GLY A 356 -9.53 -7.60 9.21
C GLY A 356 -10.71 -8.56 9.35
N TYR A 357 -10.49 -9.88 9.34
CA TYR A 357 -11.56 -10.87 9.34
C TYR A 357 -12.06 -11.17 10.74
N MET A 358 -13.35 -10.93 10.97
CA MET A 358 -14.05 -11.08 12.27
C MET A 358 -15.04 -12.26 12.21
N PRO A 359 -14.65 -13.51 12.44
CA PRO A 359 -15.50 -14.69 12.21
C PRO A 359 -16.79 -14.71 13.02
N THR A 360 -16.83 -14.03 14.14
CA THR A 360 -18.01 -13.97 15.03
C THR A 360 -18.90 -12.75 14.79
N ALA A 361 -18.49 -11.82 13.93
CA ALA A 361 -19.29 -10.63 13.61
C ALA A 361 -20.45 -10.97 12.64
N THR A 362 -21.52 -10.18 12.69
CA THR A 362 -22.63 -10.28 11.72
C THR A 362 -22.14 -10.06 10.29
N ASN A 363 -21.12 -9.23 10.10
CA ASN A 363 -20.40 -9.03 8.85
C ASN A 363 -18.91 -9.35 9.06
N PRO A 364 -18.46 -10.59 8.83
CA PRO A 364 -17.09 -10.99 9.11
C PRO A 364 -16.03 -10.19 8.32
N SER A 365 -16.36 -9.72 7.12
CA SER A 365 -15.47 -8.92 6.26
C SER A 365 -15.83 -7.42 6.29
N GLY A 366 -16.36 -6.91 7.40
CA GLY A 366 -16.90 -5.55 7.49
C GLY A 366 -15.90 -4.47 7.10
N LEU A 367 -14.65 -4.57 7.57
CA LEU A 367 -13.60 -3.62 7.26
C LEU A 367 -13.19 -3.67 5.77
N LEU A 368 -13.15 -4.86 5.17
CA LEU A 368 -12.91 -5.05 3.74
C LEU A 368 -14.03 -4.43 2.89
N HIS A 369 -15.30 -4.63 3.27
CA HIS A 369 -16.45 -4.03 2.59
C HIS A 369 -16.41 -2.49 2.68
N ALA A 370 -16.07 -1.94 3.85
CA ALA A 370 -15.89 -0.50 4.02
C ALA A 370 -14.78 0.04 3.11
N THR A 371 -13.65 -0.68 3.02
CA THR A 371 -12.52 -0.30 2.15
C THR A 371 -12.92 -0.35 0.68
N ARG A 372 -13.61 -1.42 0.26
CA ARG A 372 -14.14 -1.52 -1.11
C ARG A 372 -15.02 -0.32 -1.47
N ASN A 373 -16.01 -0.04 -0.63
CA ASN A 373 -16.93 1.07 -0.88
C ASN A 373 -16.21 2.43 -0.89
N ALA A 374 -15.23 2.60 -0.02
CA ALA A 374 -14.45 3.84 0.05
C ALA A 374 -13.57 4.07 -1.19
N ILE A 375 -12.97 3.02 -1.75
CA ILE A 375 -11.97 3.12 -2.83
C ILE A 375 -12.60 2.94 -4.21
N LEU A 376 -13.49 1.97 -4.39
CA LEU A 376 -13.99 1.59 -5.72
C LEU A 376 -15.28 2.34 -6.12
N ASP A 377 -16.10 2.73 -5.15
CA ASP A 377 -17.35 3.48 -5.39
C ASP A 377 -17.11 4.99 -5.26
#